data_ffaf1f09c04c21edff88b40087fd9a20
#
_entry.id   ffaf1f09c04c21edff88b40087fd9a20
#
_cell.length_a   1.000
_cell.length_b   1.000
_cell.length_c   1.000
_cell.angle_alpha   90.00
_cell.angle_beta   90.00
_cell.angle_gamma   90.00
#
_symmetry.space_group_name_H-M   'P 1'
#
loop_
_entity.id
_entity.type
_entity.pdbx_description
1 polymer ?
#
loop_
_entity_poly.entity_id
_entity_poly.type
_entity_poly.pdbx_seq_one_letter_code
_entity_poly.pdbx_strand_id
1 'polypeptide(L)'
;MELPPYHRPHWKNLFASVLNKMGNVFKRALSVIVLISVVFWALAYTPDGNITNSIIYKIGMFIEPVTKIFGLPWQLFMAFVASAMGKESALGVLASLFTSSGIWNAVATRGAVDTAVLSNTMLAAISKPEALAFLFAFFFNMPCLMALAATAQETHSKKWTITIAMYYIFSALVIAAIAYHIGMLIF
;
A
#
# COMPACT_ATOMS: atom_id res chain seq x y z
N MET A 1 30.56 -19.56 34.32
CA MET A 1 30.17 -19.25 32.93
C MET A 1 31.11 -18.15 32.45
N GLU A 2 32.13 -18.51 31.70
CA GLU A 2 33.12 -17.52 31.23
C GLU A 2 32.57 -16.86 29.95
N LEU A 3 32.45 -15.53 29.95
CA LEU A 3 32.05 -14.78 28.78
C LEU A 3 33.20 -14.82 27.75
N PRO A 4 32.92 -15.14 26.47
CA PRO A 4 33.94 -15.16 25.45
C PRO A 4 34.57 -13.77 25.29
N PRO A 5 35.90 -13.70 25.09
CA PRO A 5 36.56 -12.40 24.91
C PRO A 5 36.04 -11.67 23.70
N TYR A 6 35.91 -10.31 23.82
CA TYR A 6 35.50 -9.46 22.72
C TYR A 6 36.53 -9.51 21.60
N HIS A 7 36.12 -10.07 20.45
CA HIS A 7 36.95 -10.07 19.25
C HIS A 7 36.55 -8.89 18.32
N ARG A 8 37.55 -8.28 17.71
CA ARG A 8 37.29 -7.27 16.69
C ARG A 8 36.57 -7.91 15.50
N PRO A 9 35.50 -7.32 14.97
CA PRO A 9 34.75 -7.92 13.87
C PRO A 9 35.62 -8.02 12.60
N HIS A 10 35.57 -9.16 11.96
CA HIS A 10 36.19 -9.35 10.65
C HIS A 10 35.36 -8.68 9.57
N TRP A 11 35.67 -7.44 9.23
CA TRP A 11 34.92 -6.60 8.31
C TRP A 11 34.63 -7.26 6.97
N LYS A 12 35.56 -8.03 6.41
CA LYS A 12 35.37 -8.78 5.16
C LYS A 12 34.21 -9.78 5.26
N ASN A 13 34.18 -10.59 6.33
CA ASN A 13 33.15 -11.61 6.53
C ASN A 13 31.80 -10.96 6.87
N LEU A 14 31.82 -9.86 7.62
CA LEU A 14 30.62 -9.08 7.95
C LEU A 14 29.99 -8.52 6.68
N PHE A 15 30.79 -7.86 5.83
CA PHE A 15 30.33 -7.28 4.57
C PHE A 15 29.77 -8.35 3.60
N ALA A 16 30.48 -9.46 3.45
CA ALA A 16 30.03 -10.58 2.62
C ALA A 16 28.70 -11.18 3.14
N SER A 17 28.58 -11.34 4.45
CA SER A 17 27.35 -11.85 5.07
C SER A 17 26.16 -10.88 4.87
N VAL A 18 26.41 -9.58 5.06
CA VAL A 18 25.38 -8.53 4.85
C VAL A 18 24.93 -8.50 3.39
N LEU A 19 25.88 -8.47 2.44
CA LEU A 19 25.57 -8.45 1.00
C LEU A 19 24.76 -9.68 0.57
N ASN A 20 25.12 -10.87 1.04
CA ASN A 20 24.38 -12.09 0.75
C ASN A 20 22.97 -12.07 1.34
N LYS A 21 22.81 -11.61 2.58
CA LYS A 21 21.49 -11.45 3.20
C LYS A 21 20.64 -10.41 2.47
N MET A 22 21.22 -9.25 2.15
CA MET A 22 20.55 -8.21 1.37
C MET A 22 20.12 -8.71 -0.01
N GLY A 23 21.00 -9.43 -0.73
CA GLY A 23 20.68 -10.01 -2.04
C GLY A 23 19.49 -10.97 -1.99
N ASN A 24 19.42 -11.81 -0.96
CA ASN A 24 18.31 -12.74 -0.80
C ASN A 24 16.99 -12.03 -0.46
N VAL A 25 17.04 -11.03 0.43
CA VAL A 25 15.86 -10.20 0.75
C VAL A 25 15.40 -9.42 -0.47
N PHE A 26 16.32 -8.83 -1.22
CA PHE A 26 16.01 -8.07 -2.43
C PHE A 26 15.37 -8.93 -3.53
N LYS A 27 15.93 -10.10 -3.82
CA LYS A 27 15.32 -11.05 -4.79
C LYS A 27 13.90 -11.43 -4.40
N ARG A 28 13.67 -11.69 -3.12
CA ARG A 28 12.35 -12.05 -2.61
C ARG A 28 11.38 -10.88 -2.69
N ALA A 29 11.81 -9.67 -2.31
CA ALA A 29 11.02 -8.45 -2.43
C ALA A 29 10.61 -8.19 -3.88
N LEU A 30 11.57 -8.26 -4.81
CA LEU A 30 11.32 -8.05 -6.23
C LEU A 30 10.31 -9.06 -6.78
N SER A 31 10.45 -10.34 -6.44
CA SER A 31 9.52 -11.39 -6.88
C SER A 31 8.09 -11.12 -6.41
N VAL A 32 7.89 -10.70 -5.15
CA VAL A 32 6.57 -10.39 -4.61
C VAL A 32 5.99 -9.14 -5.27
N ILE A 33 6.78 -8.08 -5.43
CA ILE A 33 6.34 -6.83 -6.08
C ILE A 33 5.89 -7.10 -7.52
N VAL A 34 6.69 -7.84 -8.32
CA VAL A 34 6.35 -8.18 -9.70
C VAL A 34 5.06 -9.00 -9.76
N LEU A 35 4.94 -10.05 -8.93
CA LEU A 35 3.75 -10.89 -8.91
C LEU A 35 2.49 -10.07 -8.62
N ILE A 36 2.53 -9.22 -7.61
CA ILE A 36 1.38 -8.41 -7.23
C ILE A 36 1.08 -7.33 -8.27
N SER A 37 2.12 -6.72 -8.87
CA SER A 37 1.93 -5.77 -9.96
C SER A 37 1.24 -6.40 -11.16
N VAL A 38 1.58 -7.64 -11.51
CA VAL A 38 0.92 -8.40 -12.57
C VAL A 38 -0.56 -8.67 -12.21
N VAL A 39 -0.85 -9.05 -10.96
CA VAL A 39 -2.22 -9.27 -10.49
C VAL A 39 -3.04 -7.98 -10.57
N PHE A 40 -2.51 -6.87 -10.08
CA PHE A 40 -3.19 -5.57 -10.17
C PHE A 40 -3.40 -5.13 -11.61
N TRP A 41 -2.40 -5.32 -12.46
CA TRP A 41 -2.52 -5.02 -13.89
C TRP A 41 -3.63 -5.86 -14.53
N ALA A 42 -3.69 -7.15 -14.25
CA ALA A 42 -4.71 -8.03 -14.80
C ALA A 42 -6.13 -7.63 -14.33
N LEU A 43 -6.29 -7.22 -13.07
CA LEU A 43 -7.57 -6.75 -12.52
C LEU A 43 -7.99 -5.38 -13.07
N ALA A 44 -7.01 -4.51 -13.37
CA ALA A 44 -7.24 -3.18 -13.94
C ALA A 44 -7.35 -3.20 -15.48
N TYR A 45 -6.99 -4.32 -16.11
CA TYR A 45 -6.98 -4.42 -17.57
C TYR A 45 -8.41 -4.33 -18.12
N THR A 46 -8.61 -3.37 -19.02
CA THR A 46 -9.83 -3.20 -19.80
C THR A 46 -9.46 -2.99 -21.27
N PRO A 47 -10.03 -3.79 -22.21
CA PRO A 47 -9.77 -3.63 -23.64
C PRO A 47 -10.19 -2.25 -24.16
N ASP A 48 -11.22 -1.66 -23.57
CA ASP A 48 -11.83 -0.40 -24.01
C ASP A 48 -11.17 0.85 -23.42
N GLY A 49 -10.12 0.70 -22.60
CA GLY A 49 -9.45 1.82 -21.93
C GLY A 49 -10.28 2.54 -20.87
N ASN A 50 -11.54 2.16 -20.66
CA ASN A 50 -12.43 2.76 -19.68
C ASN A 50 -12.34 2.03 -18.33
N ILE A 51 -11.88 2.71 -17.31
CA ILE A 51 -11.73 2.18 -15.94
C ILE A 51 -13.06 1.66 -15.40
N THR A 52 -14.19 2.22 -15.81
CA THR A 52 -15.55 1.83 -15.37
C THR A 52 -15.92 0.39 -15.72
N ASN A 53 -15.29 -0.20 -16.73
CA ASN A 53 -15.51 -1.58 -17.14
C ASN A 53 -14.54 -2.56 -16.46
N SER A 54 -13.58 -2.06 -15.68
CA SER A 54 -12.58 -2.88 -15.01
C SER A 54 -13.18 -3.69 -13.84
N ILE A 55 -12.56 -4.82 -13.57
CA ILE A 55 -12.93 -5.65 -12.40
C ILE A 55 -12.68 -4.87 -11.11
N ILE A 56 -11.62 -4.08 -11.05
CA ILE A 56 -11.31 -3.19 -9.91
C ILE A 56 -12.46 -2.22 -9.63
N TYR A 57 -13.02 -1.61 -10.66
CA TYR A 57 -14.15 -0.70 -10.49
C TYR A 57 -15.39 -1.40 -9.92
N LYS A 58 -15.74 -2.57 -10.47
CA LYS A 58 -16.88 -3.36 -9.97
C LYS A 58 -16.71 -3.78 -8.52
N ILE A 59 -15.52 -4.22 -8.14
CA ILE A 59 -15.20 -4.57 -6.75
C ILE A 59 -15.25 -3.31 -5.87
N GLY A 60 -14.69 -2.20 -6.33
CA GLY A 60 -14.71 -0.92 -5.64
C GLY A 60 -16.12 -0.44 -5.33
N MET A 61 -16.99 -0.43 -6.33
CA MET A 61 -18.38 -0.01 -6.19
C MET A 61 -19.19 -0.95 -5.28
N PHE A 62 -18.88 -2.25 -5.29
CA PHE A 62 -19.53 -3.20 -4.39
C PHE A 62 -19.15 -2.98 -2.92
N ILE A 63 -17.91 -2.59 -2.66
CA ILE A 63 -17.38 -2.38 -1.30
C ILE A 63 -17.66 -0.94 -0.82
N GLU A 64 -17.90 0.00 -1.73
CA GLU A 64 -18.07 1.42 -1.44
C GLU A 64 -19.07 1.73 -0.30
N PRO A 65 -20.26 1.11 -0.21
CA PRO A 65 -21.21 1.40 0.86
C PRO A 65 -20.64 1.12 2.26
N VAL A 66 -19.73 0.15 2.36
CA VAL A 66 -19.05 -0.19 3.62
C VAL A 66 -17.89 0.77 3.89
N THR A 67 -17.09 1.08 2.87
CA THR A 67 -15.89 1.91 3.03
C THR A 67 -16.21 3.39 3.25
N LYS A 68 -17.35 3.86 2.76
CA LYS A 68 -17.86 5.22 3.05
C LYS A 68 -18.11 5.47 4.54
N ILE A 69 -18.46 4.45 5.32
CA ILE A 69 -18.61 4.59 6.78
C ILE A 69 -17.28 5.01 7.43
N PHE A 70 -16.17 4.57 6.84
CA PHE A 70 -14.82 4.90 7.29
C PHE A 70 -14.26 6.18 6.64
N GLY A 71 -15.07 6.89 5.82
CA GLY A 71 -14.64 8.06 5.08
C GLY A 71 -13.67 7.76 3.93
N LEU A 72 -13.70 6.54 3.39
CA LEU A 72 -12.86 6.11 2.30
C LEU A 72 -13.71 5.78 1.06
N PRO A 73 -13.90 6.72 0.10
CA PRO A 73 -14.44 6.41 -1.21
C PRO A 73 -13.66 5.26 -1.86
N TRP A 74 -14.27 4.54 -2.80
CA TRP A 74 -13.68 3.35 -3.39
C TRP A 74 -12.25 3.57 -3.95
N GLN A 75 -11.96 4.76 -4.52
CA GLN A 75 -10.64 5.11 -5.04
C GLN A 75 -9.59 5.15 -3.92
N LEU A 76 -9.92 5.82 -2.81
CA LEU A 76 -9.03 5.90 -1.66
C LEU A 76 -8.87 4.56 -0.97
N PHE A 77 -9.93 3.76 -0.93
CA PHE A 77 -9.86 2.40 -0.39
C PHE A 77 -8.96 1.49 -1.24
N MET A 78 -9.02 1.58 -2.57
CA MET A 78 -8.12 0.83 -3.45
C MET A 78 -6.65 1.26 -3.27
N ALA A 79 -6.40 2.54 -3.08
CA ALA A 79 -5.06 3.04 -2.75
C ALA A 79 -4.60 2.58 -1.37
N PHE A 80 -5.51 2.50 -0.39
CA PHE A 80 -5.23 1.93 0.94
C PHE A 80 -4.84 0.45 0.85
N VAL A 81 -5.55 -0.35 0.06
CA VAL A 81 -5.19 -1.75 -0.19
C VAL A 81 -3.83 -1.87 -0.89
N ALA A 82 -3.58 -1.03 -1.88
CA ALA A 82 -2.30 -1.01 -2.58
C ALA A 82 -1.13 -0.61 -1.67
N SER A 83 -1.36 0.25 -0.67
CA SER A 83 -0.34 0.66 0.29
C SER A 83 0.18 -0.49 1.16
N ALA A 84 -0.58 -1.59 1.28
CA ALA A 84 -0.13 -2.81 1.94
C ALA A 84 1.02 -3.51 1.21
N MET A 85 1.16 -3.30 -0.08
CA MET A 85 2.29 -3.82 -0.86
C MET A 85 3.56 -2.99 -0.65
N GLY A 86 3.38 -1.68 -0.64
CA GLY A 86 4.39 -0.66 -0.40
C GLY A 86 3.71 0.70 -0.41
N LYS A 87 4.13 1.59 0.46
CA LYS A 87 3.50 2.91 0.57
C LYS A 87 3.61 3.71 -0.74
N GLU A 88 4.66 3.47 -1.52
CA GLU A 88 4.87 4.08 -2.84
C GLU A 88 3.80 3.64 -3.85
N SER A 89 3.29 2.42 -3.73
CA SER A 89 2.27 1.86 -4.63
C SER A 89 0.94 2.61 -4.52
N ALA A 90 0.61 3.14 -3.35
CA ALA A 90 -0.61 3.91 -3.14
C ALA A 90 -0.66 5.17 -4.01
N LEU A 91 0.48 5.88 -4.15
CA LEU A 91 0.58 7.07 -5.00
C LEU A 91 0.39 6.71 -6.47
N GLY A 92 0.96 5.59 -6.92
CA GLY A 92 0.78 5.09 -8.29
C GLY A 92 -0.68 4.74 -8.60
N VAL A 93 -1.37 4.08 -7.66
CA VAL A 93 -2.79 3.75 -7.82
C VAL A 93 -3.66 5.00 -7.80
N LEU A 94 -3.42 5.95 -6.88
CA LEU A 94 -4.12 7.23 -6.87
C LEU A 94 -3.94 7.98 -8.20
N ALA A 95 -2.70 8.08 -8.67
CA ALA A 95 -2.42 8.72 -9.95
C ALA A 95 -3.19 8.05 -11.10
N SER A 96 -3.22 6.72 -11.16
CA SER A 96 -3.92 5.99 -12.22
C SER A 96 -5.44 6.14 -12.15
N LEU A 97 -6.02 6.21 -10.96
CA LEU A 97 -7.46 6.31 -10.78
C LEU A 97 -8.00 7.73 -11.00
N PHE A 98 -7.22 8.77 -10.66
CA PHE A 98 -7.66 10.16 -10.78
C PHE A 98 -7.26 10.84 -12.08
N THR A 99 -6.22 10.39 -12.79
CA THR A 99 -5.81 11.01 -14.05
C THR A 99 -6.53 10.46 -15.29
N SER A 100 -7.42 9.49 -15.17
CA SER A 100 -8.12 8.81 -16.30
C SER A 100 -7.17 8.32 -17.43
N SER A 101 -5.91 8.63 -17.35
CA SER A 101 -4.87 8.12 -18.22
C SER A 101 -4.50 6.76 -17.69
N GLY A 102 -4.90 5.72 -18.39
CA GLY A 102 -4.67 4.34 -17.95
C GLY A 102 -3.25 4.14 -17.40
N ILE A 103 -3.10 3.15 -16.54
CA ILE A 103 -1.84 2.76 -15.88
C ILE A 103 -0.61 2.81 -16.80
N TRP A 104 -0.81 2.60 -18.10
CA TRP A 104 0.22 2.72 -19.14
C TRP A 104 0.82 4.10 -19.28
N ASN A 105 0.04 5.17 -19.19
CA ASN A 105 0.58 6.52 -19.29
C ASN A 105 1.33 6.91 -18.02
N ALA A 106 0.88 6.48 -16.84
CA ALA A 106 1.59 6.71 -15.59
C ALA A 106 2.95 5.96 -15.56
N VAL A 107 3.02 4.77 -16.15
CA VAL A 107 4.27 3.99 -16.27
C VAL A 107 5.14 4.49 -17.42
N ALA A 108 4.56 4.84 -18.58
CA ALA A 108 5.28 5.30 -19.76
C ALA A 108 5.94 6.68 -19.59
N THR A 109 5.34 7.57 -18.79
CA THR A 109 5.89 8.90 -18.49
C THR A 109 6.93 8.89 -17.36
N ARG A 110 7.48 7.72 -17.00
CA ARG A 110 8.55 7.56 -15.98
C ARG A 110 8.24 8.22 -14.63
N GLY A 111 7.01 8.15 -14.19
CA GLY A 111 6.61 8.70 -12.90
C GLY A 111 6.52 10.23 -12.85
N ALA A 112 6.68 10.93 -13.97
CA ALA A 112 6.35 12.34 -14.08
C ALA A 112 4.82 12.47 -14.25
N VAL A 113 4.07 12.05 -13.23
CA VAL A 113 2.68 12.48 -13.10
C VAL A 113 2.75 13.98 -12.86
N ASP A 114 2.07 14.74 -13.72
CA ASP A 114 1.96 16.18 -13.54
C ASP A 114 1.26 16.41 -12.21
N THR A 115 2.06 16.67 -11.17
CA THR A 115 1.57 16.77 -9.78
C THR A 115 0.50 17.84 -9.64
N ALA A 116 0.54 18.86 -10.49
CA ALA A 116 -0.46 19.92 -10.54
C ALA A 116 -1.82 19.41 -11.06
N VAL A 117 -1.83 18.58 -12.10
CA VAL A 117 -3.08 18.00 -12.65
C VAL A 117 -3.66 17.00 -11.65
N LEU A 118 -2.82 16.14 -11.06
CA LEU A 118 -3.26 15.17 -10.05
C LEU A 118 -3.84 15.89 -8.83
N SER A 119 -3.16 16.92 -8.31
CA SER A 119 -3.63 17.64 -7.14
C SER A 119 -4.98 18.33 -7.39
N ASN A 120 -5.16 18.97 -8.55
CA ASN A 120 -6.42 19.63 -8.89
C ASN A 120 -7.58 18.63 -9.05
N THR A 121 -7.35 17.49 -9.70
CA THR A 121 -8.37 16.44 -9.84
C THR A 121 -8.73 15.80 -8.50
N MET A 122 -7.74 15.57 -7.64
CA MET A 122 -7.99 15.04 -6.29
C MET A 122 -8.75 16.04 -5.41
N LEU A 123 -8.37 17.33 -5.44
CA LEU A 123 -9.06 18.39 -4.70
C LEU A 123 -10.51 18.60 -5.14
N ALA A 124 -10.82 18.33 -6.41
CA ALA A 124 -12.19 18.39 -6.94
C ALA A 124 -13.03 17.16 -6.58
N ALA A 125 -12.40 16.01 -6.38
CA ALA A 125 -13.09 14.72 -6.20
C ALA A 125 -13.16 14.25 -4.74
N ILE A 126 -12.28 14.73 -3.87
CA ILE A 126 -12.13 14.26 -2.49
C ILE A 126 -12.43 15.42 -1.53
N SER A 127 -13.32 15.20 -0.59
CA SER A 127 -13.59 16.16 0.49
C SER A 127 -12.44 16.21 1.50
N LYS A 128 -12.29 17.33 2.21
CA LYS A 128 -11.25 17.49 3.24
C LYS A 128 -11.32 16.42 4.34
N PRO A 129 -12.50 16.03 4.87
CA PRO A 129 -12.62 14.94 5.84
C PRO A 129 -12.16 13.59 5.29
N GLU A 130 -12.47 13.29 4.01
CA GLU A 130 -12.03 12.03 3.36
C GLU A 130 -10.52 11.99 3.16
N ALA A 131 -9.91 13.12 2.78
CA ALA A 131 -8.45 13.23 2.68
C ALA A 131 -7.78 13.00 4.04
N LEU A 132 -8.36 13.56 5.11
CA LEU A 132 -7.87 13.35 6.48
C LEU A 132 -7.99 11.87 6.89
N ALA A 133 -9.14 11.25 6.64
CA ALA A 133 -9.36 9.82 6.91
C ALA A 133 -8.35 8.94 6.19
N PHE A 134 -8.12 9.23 4.90
CA PHE A 134 -7.14 8.49 4.11
C PHE A 134 -5.72 8.63 4.64
N LEU A 135 -5.29 9.84 5.04
CA LEU A 135 -3.98 10.05 5.63
C LEU A 135 -3.79 9.21 6.89
N PHE A 136 -4.76 9.21 7.79
CA PHE A 136 -4.69 8.40 9.01
C PHE A 136 -4.73 6.90 8.69
N ALA A 137 -5.61 6.45 7.80
CA ALA A 137 -5.62 5.06 7.34
C ALA A 137 -4.25 4.64 6.79
N PHE A 138 -3.65 5.49 5.96
CA PHE A 138 -2.37 5.23 5.33
C PHE A 138 -1.20 5.15 6.32
N PHE A 139 -1.17 6.02 7.33
CA PHE A 139 -0.14 6.00 8.37
C PHE A 139 -0.22 4.75 9.25
N PHE A 140 -1.42 4.36 9.65
CA PHE A 140 -1.67 3.24 10.54
C PHE A 140 -1.85 1.91 9.81
N ASN A 141 -1.78 1.91 8.49
CA ASN A 141 -1.84 0.68 7.70
C ASN A 141 -0.69 -0.27 8.05
N MET A 142 -0.92 -1.55 7.79
CA MET A 142 0.08 -2.56 8.07
C MET A 142 1.42 -2.24 7.39
N PRO A 143 2.54 -2.64 7.99
CA PRO A 143 3.82 -2.60 7.31
C PRO A 143 3.73 -3.46 6.04
N CYS A 144 4.60 -3.20 5.08
CA CYS A 144 4.56 -3.85 3.77
C CYS A 144 4.50 -5.39 3.89
N LEU A 145 3.97 -6.04 2.86
CA LEU A 145 3.87 -7.51 2.78
C LEU A 145 5.21 -8.22 3.06
N MET A 146 6.33 -7.58 2.76
CA MET A 146 7.66 -8.12 3.07
C MET A 146 7.92 -8.18 4.57
N ALA A 147 7.53 -7.16 5.31
CA ALA A 147 7.63 -7.18 6.78
C ALA A 147 6.72 -8.26 7.38
N LEU A 148 5.50 -8.42 6.84
CA LEU A 148 4.59 -9.47 7.26
C LEU A 148 5.15 -10.87 6.95
N ALA A 149 5.79 -11.04 5.79
CA ALA A 149 6.46 -12.28 5.42
C ALA A 149 7.67 -12.59 6.33
N ALA A 150 8.41 -11.56 6.75
CA ALA A 150 9.48 -11.71 7.73
C ALA A 150 8.92 -12.12 9.10
N THR A 151 7.86 -11.47 9.56
CA THR A 151 7.16 -11.83 10.81
C THR A 151 6.66 -13.29 10.78
N ALA A 152 6.13 -13.74 9.63
CA ALA A 152 5.69 -15.13 9.47
C ALA A 152 6.83 -16.14 9.59
N GLN A 153 8.04 -15.77 9.17
CA GLN A 153 9.24 -16.61 9.31
C GLN A 153 9.72 -16.66 10.74
N GLU A 154 9.76 -15.53 11.43
CA GLU A 154 10.22 -15.45 12.83
C GLU A 154 9.24 -16.11 13.79
N THR A 155 7.95 -15.92 13.60
CA THR A 155 6.92 -16.49 14.49
C THR A 155 6.63 -17.96 14.21
N HIS A 156 7.04 -18.50 13.05
CA HIS A 156 6.72 -19.87 12.59
C HIS A 156 5.23 -20.23 12.70
N SER A 157 4.33 -19.24 12.82
CA SER A 157 2.91 -19.43 13.04
C SER A 157 2.06 -18.61 12.11
N LYS A 158 1.36 -19.29 11.20
CA LYS A 158 0.41 -18.63 10.27
C LYS A 158 -0.72 -17.90 11.01
N LYS A 159 -1.18 -18.44 12.15
CA LYS A 159 -2.25 -17.83 12.95
C LYS A 159 -1.82 -16.45 13.47
N TRP A 160 -0.66 -16.35 14.09
CA TRP A 160 -0.15 -15.09 14.62
C TRP A 160 0.08 -14.05 13.53
N THR A 161 0.61 -14.46 12.38
CA THR A 161 0.82 -13.55 11.24
C THR A 161 -0.49 -12.96 10.73
N ILE A 162 -1.53 -13.80 10.56
CA ILE A 162 -2.85 -13.34 10.12
C ILE A 162 -3.48 -12.44 11.18
N THR A 163 -3.38 -12.78 12.45
CA THR A 163 -3.90 -11.95 13.55
C THR A 163 -3.26 -10.56 13.57
N ILE A 164 -1.94 -10.49 13.39
CA ILE A 164 -1.21 -9.23 13.32
C ILE A 164 -1.68 -8.40 12.11
N ALA A 165 -1.80 -9.02 10.92
CA ALA A 165 -2.27 -8.33 9.73
C ALA A 165 -3.69 -7.77 9.91
N MET A 166 -4.61 -8.59 10.45
CA MET A 166 -5.98 -8.17 10.72
C MET A 166 -6.05 -7.04 11.76
N TYR A 167 -5.23 -7.10 12.79
CA TYR A 167 -5.13 -6.05 13.79
C TYR A 167 -4.72 -4.70 13.16
N TYR A 168 -3.70 -4.69 12.30
CA TYR A 168 -3.28 -3.47 11.61
C TYR A 168 -4.37 -2.90 10.69
N ILE A 169 -5.01 -3.75 9.89
CA ILE A 169 -6.10 -3.31 9.00
C ILE A 169 -7.26 -2.76 9.82
N PHE A 170 -7.68 -3.46 10.86
CA PHE A 170 -8.78 -3.03 11.71
C PHE A 170 -8.47 -1.73 12.43
N SER A 171 -7.29 -1.60 13.04
CA SER A 171 -6.87 -0.37 13.70
C SER A 171 -6.79 0.82 12.73
N ALA A 172 -6.27 0.62 11.53
CA ALA A 172 -6.20 1.65 10.50
C ALA A 172 -7.61 2.14 10.10
N LEU A 173 -8.56 1.23 9.90
CA LEU A 173 -9.94 1.58 9.54
C LEU A 173 -10.67 2.30 10.69
N VAL A 174 -10.48 1.85 11.93
CA VAL A 174 -11.08 2.52 13.11
C VAL A 174 -10.55 3.95 13.25
N ILE A 175 -9.23 4.13 13.13
CA ILE A 175 -8.61 5.44 13.21
C ILE A 175 -9.05 6.34 12.04
N ALA A 176 -9.19 5.79 10.84
CA ALA A 176 -9.73 6.51 9.69
C ALA A 176 -11.16 6.99 9.93
N ALA A 177 -12.03 6.13 10.48
CA ALA A 177 -13.40 6.51 10.83
C ALA A 177 -13.43 7.63 11.86
N ILE A 178 -12.62 7.56 12.90
CA ILE A 178 -12.51 8.62 13.91
C ILE A 178 -12.04 9.92 13.25
N ALA A 179 -11.00 9.87 12.43
CA ALA A 179 -10.47 11.02 11.72
C ALA A 179 -11.50 11.64 10.76
N TYR A 180 -12.28 10.80 10.07
CA TYR A 180 -13.38 11.24 9.22
C TYR A 180 -14.44 12.03 9.98
N HIS A 181 -14.94 11.47 11.09
CA HIS A 181 -15.97 12.12 11.89
C HIS A 181 -15.47 13.41 12.57
N ILE A 182 -14.23 13.41 13.04
CA ILE A 182 -13.60 14.63 13.55
C ILE A 182 -13.44 15.67 12.42
N GLY A 183 -13.01 15.23 11.25
CA GLY A 183 -12.89 16.09 10.09
C GLY A 183 -14.23 16.74 9.67
N MET A 184 -15.33 15.99 9.74
CA MET A 184 -16.67 16.53 9.48
C MET A 184 -17.14 17.58 10.52
N LEU A 185 -16.58 17.55 11.72
CA LEU A 185 -16.90 18.56 12.76
C LEU A 185 -16.07 19.84 12.61
N ILE A 186 -14.88 19.74 11.99
CA ILE A 186 -13.93 20.85 11.89
C ILE A 186 -14.09 21.61 10.56
N PHE A 187 -14.44 20.92 9.47
CA PHE A 187 -14.52 21.44 8.10
C PHE A 187 -15.94 21.50 7.57
#